data_ec9cbcc6c4d012eabb4d13c48d99e189
#
_entry.id   ec9cbcc6c4d012eabb4d13c48d99e189
#
_cell.length_a   1.000
_cell.length_b   1.000
_cell.length_c   1.000
_cell.angle_alpha   90.00
_cell.angle_beta   90.00
_cell.angle_gamma   90.00
#
_symmetry.space_group_name_H-M   'P 1'
#
loop_
_entity.id
_entity.type
_entity.pdbx_description
1 polymer ?
#
loop_
_entity_poly.entity_id
_entity_poly.type
_entity_poly.pdbx_seq_one_letter_code
_entity_poly.pdbx_strand_id
1 'polypeptide(L)'
;MSTPHALAAALAQMPAVAKLFRLFLSGKHLNRVAEPALWAELEQQEAAYASLFVVLGYELRLDARGFAWFHSGEASSNIGKISRQMALLFMVIFDAQANAGKALQRFTDWQIDREWLAEVYQQQQDVLEAEGLSADSLVELINRACTLGFAIAEPAGWRLLPAVCRYLDHFEALAEAATDEAREPTDDLPAESVHDPMDDLDDEETC
;
A
#
# COMPACT_ATOMS: atom_id res chain seq x y z
N MET A 1 21.73 -33.52 -20.81
CA MET A 1 21.39 -32.59 -21.93
C MET A 1 19.88 -32.39 -21.93
N SER A 2 19.39 -31.47 -21.13
CA SER A 2 17.94 -31.10 -21.12
C SER A 2 17.66 -30.36 -22.42
N THR A 3 16.88 -30.98 -23.25
CA THR A 3 16.63 -30.54 -24.61
C THR A 3 15.79 -29.27 -24.66
N PRO A 4 16.06 -28.33 -25.59
CA PRO A 4 15.21 -27.14 -25.86
C PRO A 4 13.74 -27.53 -26.05
N HIS A 5 13.46 -28.77 -26.40
CA HIS A 5 12.13 -29.35 -26.53
C HIS A 5 11.36 -29.47 -25.19
N ALA A 6 12.06 -29.77 -24.08
CA ALA A 6 11.42 -29.87 -22.76
C ALA A 6 10.99 -28.50 -22.23
N LEU A 7 11.80 -27.46 -22.42
CA LEU A 7 11.45 -26.09 -22.05
C LEU A 7 10.26 -25.56 -22.87
N ALA A 8 10.28 -25.80 -24.19
CA ALA A 8 9.18 -25.41 -25.08
C ALA A 8 7.88 -26.11 -24.70
N ALA A 9 7.94 -27.41 -24.35
CA ALA A 9 6.78 -28.17 -23.90
C ALA A 9 6.23 -27.66 -22.55
N ALA A 10 7.10 -27.26 -21.60
CA ALA A 10 6.70 -26.68 -20.32
C ALA A 10 6.02 -25.31 -20.53
N LEU A 11 6.61 -24.44 -21.37
CA LEU A 11 6.02 -23.12 -21.69
C LEU A 11 4.70 -23.25 -22.44
N ALA A 12 4.52 -24.28 -23.26
CA ALA A 12 3.26 -24.53 -23.96
C ALA A 12 2.09 -24.86 -23.00
N GLN A 13 2.39 -25.31 -21.79
CA GLN A 13 1.41 -25.56 -20.74
C GLN A 13 1.06 -24.28 -19.94
N MET A 14 1.73 -23.16 -20.21
CA MET A 14 1.54 -21.88 -19.54
C MET A 14 1.08 -20.80 -20.55
N PRO A 15 -0.13 -20.92 -21.13
CA PRO A 15 -0.56 -20.11 -22.26
C PRO A 15 -0.64 -18.61 -21.93
N ALA A 16 -0.83 -18.25 -20.65
CA ALA A 16 -0.96 -16.88 -20.20
C ALA A 16 0.38 -16.20 -19.84
N VAL A 17 1.54 -16.90 -19.93
CA VAL A 17 2.82 -16.38 -19.43
C VAL A 17 3.17 -15.01 -20.00
N ALA A 18 3.05 -14.82 -21.30
CA ALA A 18 3.37 -13.53 -21.94
C ALA A 18 2.41 -12.39 -21.54
N LYS A 19 1.13 -12.73 -21.27
CA LYS A 19 0.13 -11.76 -20.83
C LYS A 19 0.35 -11.38 -19.38
N LEU A 20 0.56 -12.35 -18.50
CA LEU A 20 0.86 -12.14 -17.08
C LEU A 20 2.15 -11.35 -16.88
N PHE A 21 3.22 -11.75 -17.59
CA PHE A 21 4.50 -11.06 -17.49
C PHE A 21 4.39 -9.58 -17.88
N ARG A 22 3.75 -9.27 -19.02
CA ARG A 22 3.53 -7.88 -19.45
C ARG A 22 2.67 -7.09 -18.48
N LEU A 23 1.62 -7.72 -17.93
CA LEU A 23 0.74 -7.11 -16.95
C LEU A 23 1.53 -6.70 -15.70
N PHE A 24 2.25 -7.63 -15.09
CA PHE A 24 3.01 -7.36 -13.86
C PHE A 24 4.21 -6.43 -14.10
N LEU A 25 4.88 -6.54 -15.25
CA LEU A 25 6.00 -5.65 -15.60
C LEU A 25 5.56 -4.19 -15.74
N SER A 26 4.31 -3.94 -16.14
CA SER A 26 3.74 -2.59 -16.17
C SER A 26 3.36 -2.04 -14.79
N GLY A 27 3.60 -2.80 -13.71
CA GLY A 27 3.22 -2.45 -12.34
C GLY A 27 1.73 -2.68 -12.02
N LYS A 28 0.99 -3.32 -12.94
CA LYS A 28 -0.43 -3.61 -12.74
C LYS A 28 -0.62 -4.82 -11.83
N HIS A 29 -1.63 -4.74 -10.95
CA HIS A 29 -2.11 -5.85 -10.15
C HIS A 29 -3.16 -6.65 -10.91
N LEU A 30 -3.01 -7.98 -10.90
CA LEU A 30 -4.06 -8.87 -11.35
C LEU A 30 -5.09 -9.03 -10.23
N ASN A 31 -6.37 -8.93 -10.54
CA ASN A 31 -7.43 -9.17 -9.56
C ASN A 31 -8.39 -10.24 -10.07
N ARG A 32 -8.75 -11.19 -9.19
CA ARG A 32 -9.69 -12.27 -9.49
C ARG A 32 -11.02 -11.75 -10.02
N VAL A 33 -11.54 -10.69 -9.41
CA VAL A 33 -12.84 -10.12 -9.77
C VAL A 33 -12.82 -9.34 -11.08
N ALA A 34 -11.69 -8.78 -11.48
CA ALA A 34 -11.56 -7.99 -12.70
C ALA A 34 -11.16 -8.84 -13.92
N GLU A 35 -10.30 -9.84 -13.72
CA GLU A 35 -9.77 -10.71 -14.76
C GLU A 35 -9.85 -12.20 -14.35
N PRO A 36 -11.07 -12.76 -14.16
CA PRO A 36 -11.27 -14.08 -13.55
C PRO A 36 -10.61 -15.22 -14.34
N ALA A 37 -10.64 -15.16 -15.67
CA ALA A 37 -10.02 -16.21 -16.49
C ALA A 37 -8.49 -16.23 -16.38
N LEU A 38 -7.88 -15.04 -16.32
CA LEU A 38 -6.42 -14.92 -16.16
C LEU A 38 -5.98 -15.29 -14.74
N TRP A 39 -6.81 -14.97 -13.75
CA TRP A 39 -6.62 -15.40 -12.38
C TRP A 39 -6.65 -16.92 -12.22
N ALA A 40 -7.67 -17.57 -12.77
CA ALA A 40 -7.81 -19.04 -12.71
C ALA A 40 -6.61 -19.76 -13.33
N GLU A 41 -6.08 -19.27 -14.44
CA GLU A 41 -4.87 -19.81 -15.08
C GLU A 41 -3.65 -19.64 -14.16
N LEU A 42 -3.46 -18.46 -13.56
CA LEU A 42 -2.37 -18.22 -12.62
C LEU A 42 -2.49 -19.11 -11.38
N GLU A 43 -3.66 -19.18 -10.77
CA GLU A 43 -3.92 -19.94 -9.55
C GLU A 43 -3.72 -21.46 -9.77
N GLN A 44 -4.12 -21.98 -10.92
CA GLN A 44 -3.96 -23.40 -11.27
C GLN A 44 -2.48 -23.80 -11.40
N GLN A 45 -1.63 -22.88 -11.82
CA GLN A 45 -0.21 -23.14 -12.12
C GLN A 45 0.74 -22.21 -11.34
N GLU A 46 0.34 -21.76 -10.17
CA GLU A 46 1.06 -20.78 -9.36
C GLU A 46 2.55 -21.11 -9.22
N ALA A 47 2.87 -22.33 -8.80
CA ALA A 47 4.26 -22.74 -8.57
C ALA A 47 5.12 -22.69 -9.85
N ALA A 48 4.52 -23.00 -11.01
CA ALA A 48 5.21 -22.95 -12.29
C ALA A 48 5.48 -21.50 -12.72
N TYR A 49 4.48 -20.63 -12.60
CA TYR A 49 4.63 -19.18 -12.86
C TYR A 49 5.64 -18.53 -11.92
N ALA A 50 5.54 -18.81 -10.61
CA ALA A 50 6.47 -18.27 -9.62
C ALA A 50 7.92 -18.70 -9.92
N SER A 51 8.15 -19.98 -10.20
CA SER A 51 9.48 -20.51 -10.54
C SER A 51 10.04 -19.87 -11.81
N LEU A 52 9.22 -19.69 -12.84
CA LEU A 52 9.62 -19.04 -14.08
C LEU A 52 10.01 -17.56 -13.85
N PHE A 53 9.17 -16.82 -13.11
CA PHE A 53 9.40 -15.39 -12.89
C PHE A 53 10.62 -15.14 -11.99
N VAL A 54 10.90 -16.01 -11.02
CA VAL A 54 12.14 -15.94 -10.22
C VAL A 54 13.39 -16.08 -11.11
N VAL A 55 13.39 -16.98 -12.10
CA VAL A 55 14.50 -17.12 -13.06
C VAL A 55 14.68 -15.84 -13.90
N LEU A 56 13.59 -15.08 -14.13
CA LEU A 56 13.62 -13.80 -14.83
C LEU A 56 13.95 -12.61 -13.89
N GLY A 57 14.21 -12.87 -12.60
CA GLY A 57 14.54 -11.83 -11.62
C GLY A 57 13.33 -11.14 -10.97
N TYR A 58 12.14 -11.72 -11.08
CA TYR A 58 10.92 -11.15 -10.53
C TYR A 58 10.30 -12.08 -9.48
N GLU A 59 9.90 -11.51 -8.36
CA GLU A 59 9.18 -12.23 -7.31
C GLU A 59 7.67 -12.04 -7.49
N LEU A 60 6.97 -13.13 -7.83
CA LEU A 60 5.51 -13.12 -7.91
C LEU A 60 4.93 -13.29 -6.50
N ARG A 61 4.01 -12.41 -6.12
CA ARG A 61 3.24 -12.48 -4.89
C ARG A 61 1.76 -12.66 -5.21
N LEU A 62 1.14 -13.62 -4.53
CA LEU A 62 -0.31 -13.84 -4.54
C LEU A 62 -0.85 -13.57 -3.14
N ASP A 63 -1.98 -12.87 -3.07
CA ASP A 63 -2.70 -12.61 -1.84
C ASP A 63 -4.02 -13.40 -1.81
N ALA A 64 -4.34 -13.98 -0.65
CA ALA A 64 -5.55 -14.79 -0.45
C ALA A 64 -6.86 -13.99 -0.73
N ARG A 65 -6.81 -12.66 -0.63
CA ARG A 65 -7.92 -11.76 -0.97
C ARG A 65 -8.20 -11.68 -2.48
N GLY A 66 -7.39 -12.35 -3.31
CA GLY A 66 -7.63 -12.53 -4.74
C GLY A 66 -6.97 -11.48 -5.63
N PHE A 67 -5.74 -11.11 -5.34
CA PHE A 67 -4.92 -10.30 -6.22
C PHE A 67 -3.46 -10.76 -6.24
N ALA A 68 -2.72 -10.41 -7.32
CA ALA A 68 -1.32 -10.77 -7.50
C ALA A 68 -0.53 -9.63 -8.14
N TRP A 69 0.79 -9.59 -7.88
CA TRP A 69 1.71 -8.57 -8.40
C TRP A 69 3.16 -9.06 -8.41
N PHE A 70 4.04 -8.35 -9.11
CA PHE A 70 5.48 -8.50 -8.89
C PHE A 70 5.94 -7.65 -7.71
N HIS A 71 6.61 -8.28 -6.75
CA HIS A 71 7.30 -7.57 -5.68
C HIS A 71 8.62 -7.02 -6.23
N SER A 72 8.84 -5.72 -6.12
CA SER A 72 10.11 -5.06 -6.46
C SER A 72 10.81 -4.65 -5.16
N GLY A 73 12.02 -5.17 -4.94
CA GLY A 73 12.82 -4.82 -3.76
C GLY A 73 13.38 -3.40 -3.79
N GLU A 74 13.36 -2.71 -4.95
CA GLU A 74 13.88 -1.35 -5.10
C GLU A 74 12.79 -0.42 -5.64
N ALA A 75 12.43 0.60 -4.85
CA ALA A 75 11.56 1.68 -5.29
C ALA A 75 12.40 2.82 -5.88
N SER A 76 12.22 3.15 -7.17
CA SER A 76 12.77 4.39 -7.73
C SER A 76 12.05 5.61 -7.14
N SER A 77 12.70 6.79 -7.12
CA SER A 77 12.14 8.03 -6.57
C SER A 77 10.80 8.45 -7.20
N ASN A 78 10.60 8.19 -8.48
CA ASN A 78 9.33 8.46 -9.17
C ASN A 78 8.20 7.50 -8.75
N ILE A 79 8.54 6.22 -8.51
CA ILE A 79 7.59 5.26 -7.95
C ILE A 79 7.17 5.71 -6.54
N GLY A 80 8.11 6.24 -5.75
CA GLY A 80 7.83 6.76 -4.40
C GLY A 80 6.80 7.88 -4.39
N LYS A 81 6.88 8.84 -5.33
CA LYS A 81 5.90 9.95 -5.42
C LYS A 81 4.49 9.44 -5.75
N ILE A 82 4.37 8.59 -6.79
CA ILE A 82 3.09 8.03 -7.21
C ILE A 82 2.48 7.16 -6.10
N SER A 83 3.29 6.32 -5.45
CA SER A 83 2.84 5.48 -4.35
C SER A 83 2.32 6.32 -3.19
N ARG A 84 2.97 7.44 -2.85
CA ARG A 84 2.52 8.37 -1.81
C ARG A 84 1.19 9.02 -2.18
N GLN A 85 1.06 9.52 -3.40
CA GLN A 85 -0.19 10.12 -3.88
C GLN A 85 -1.35 9.11 -3.91
N MET A 86 -1.07 7.85 -4.29
CA MET A 86 -2.05 6.76 -4.23
C MET A 86 -2.42 6.41 -2.79
N ALA A 87 -1.45 6.37 -1.88
CA ALA A 87 -1.70 6.16 -0.46
C ALA A 87 -2.63 7.25 0.09
N LEU A 88 -2.35 8.52 -0.22
CA LEU A 88 -3.18 9.64 0.19
C LEU A 88 -4.59 9.55 -0.40
N LEU A 89 -4.72 9.24 -1.70
CA LEU A 89 -6.03 9.02 -2.33
C LEU A 89 -6.86 7.98 -1.57
N PHE A 90 -6.27 6.80 -1.29
CA PHE A 90 -6.99 5.75 -0.57
C PHE A 90 -7.30 6.16 0.86
N MET A 91 -6.37 6.82 1.56
CA MET A 91 -6.59 7.30 2.92
C MET A 91 -7.81 8.24 2.98
N VAL A 92 -7.89 9.25 2.11
CA VAL A 92 -9.03 10.19 2.13
C VAL A 92 -10.35 9.54 1.71
N ILE A 93 -10.32 8.57 0.78
CA ILE A 93 -11.51 7.79 0.41
C ILE A 93 -12.00 6.97 1.61
N PHE A 94 -11.12 6.27 2.30
CA PHE A 94 -11.49 5.43 3.44
C PHE A 94 -11.96 6.27 4.64
N ASP A 95 -11.31 7.39 4.91
CA ASP A 95 -11.73 8.33 5.96
C ASP A 95 -13.12 8.89 5.69
N ALA A 96 -13.40 9.37 4.48
CA ALA A 96 -14.70 9.88 4.09
C ALA A 96 -15.81 8.81 4.19
N GLN A 97 -15.53 7.56 3.81
CA GLN A 97 -16.47 6.46 3.91
C GLN A 97 -16.69 6.01 5.36
N ALA A 98 -15.64 6.03 6.19
CA ALA A 98 -15.75 5.76 7.63
C ALA A 98 -16.63 6.81 8.31
N ASN A 99 -16.42 8.10 8.02
CA ASN A 99 -17.23 9.21 8.52
C ASN A 99 -18.69 9.13 8.07
N ALA A 100 -18.94 8.56 6.88
CA ALA A 100 -20.28 8.26 6.39
C ALA A 100 -20.89 6.96 6.98
N GLY A 101 -20.21 6.30 7.92
CA GLY A 101 -20.67 5.07 8.59
C GLY A 101 -20.65 3.82 7.69
N LYS A 102 -19.90 3.82 6.60
CA LYS A 102 -19.79 2.66 5.73
C LYS A 102 -18.90 1.58 6.34
N ALA A 103 -19.25 0.32 6.14
CA ALA A 103 -18.43 -0.80 6.58
C ALA A 103 -17.14 -0.88 5.73
N LEU A 104 -15.98 -0.65 6.36
CA LEU A 104 -14.68 -0.57 5.67
C LEU A 104 -14.29 -1.90 5.02
N GLN A 105 -14.69 -3.05 5.60
CA GLN A 105 -14.44 -4.38 5.04
C GLN A 105 -15.17 -4.62 3.69
N ARG A 106 -16.17 -3.80 3.37
CA ARG A 106 -16.94 -3.87 2.14
C ARG A 106 -16.55 -2.81 1.12
N PHE A 107 -15.32 -2.31 1.18
CA PHE A 107 -14.85 -1.24 0.31
C PHE A 107 -14.96 -1.59 -1.19
N THR A 108 -14.93 -2.86 -1.55
CA THR A 108 -15.14 -3.32 -2.93
C THR A 108 -16.57 -3.16 -3.43
N ASP A 109 -17.52 -2.83 -2.54
CA ASP A 109 -18.92 -2.55 -2.88
C ASP A 109 -19.18 -1.04 -3.03
N TRP A 110 -18.21 -0.18 -2.66
CA TRP A 110 -18.39 1.26 -2.73
C TRP A 110 -18.36 1.75 -4.17
N GLN A 111 -19.34 2.57 -4.50
CA GLN A 111 -19.36 3.31 -5.74
C GLN A 111 -18.78 4.70 -5.48
N ILE A 112 -17.78 5.06 -6.24
CA ILE A 112 -17.07 6.34 -6.17
C ILE A 112 -17.38 7.06 -7.48
N ASP A 113 -18.01 8.22 -7.41
CA ASP A 113 -18.24 9.05 -8.59
C ASP A 113 -17.47 10.37 -8.50
N ARG A 114 -17.52 11.14 -9.57
CA ARG A 114 -16.79 12.41 -9.68
C ARG A 114 -17.29 13.46 -8.69
N GLU A 115 -18.60 13.51 -8.45
CA GLU A 115 -19.22 14.48 -7.57
C GLU A 115 -18.82 14.22 -6.12
N TRP A 116 -18.89 12.97 -5.71
CA TRP A 116 -18.43 12.55 -4.38
C TRP A 116 -16.92 12.78 -4.18
N LEU A 117 -16.06 12.52 -5.21
CA LEU A 117 -14.62 12.85 -5.10
C LEU A 117 -14.39 14.36 -4.93
N ALA A 118 -15.21 15.21 -5.53
CA ALA A 118 -15.12 16.65 -5.33
C ALA A 118 -15.52 17.05 -3.91
N GLU A 119 -16.52 16.39 -3.31
CA GLU A 119 -16.89 16.59 -1.91
C GLU A 119 -15.76 16.16 -0.96
N VAL A 120 -15.16 14.98 -1.20
CA VAL A 120 -13.99 14.50 -0.44
C VAL A 120 -12.83 15.48 -0.53
N TYR A 121 -12.56 16.03 -1.72
CA TYR A 121 -11.55 17.06 -1.87
C TYR A 121 -11.82 18.29 -1.00
N GLN A 122 -13.07 18.79 -0.98
CA GLN A 122 -13.43 19.95 -0.17
C GLN A 122 -13.26 19.69 1.34
N GLN A 123 -13.52 18.45 1.79
CA GLN A 123 -13.39 18.06 3.19
C GLN A 123 -11.92 17.93 3.63
N GLN A 124 -11.02 17.57 2.71
CA GLN A 124 -9.62 17.27 2.97
C GLN A 124 -8.66 18.21 2.23
N GLN A 125 -9.14 19.41 1.88
CA GLN A 125 -8.43 20.36 1.00
C GLN A 125 -7.02 20.68 1.50
N ASP A 126 -6.87 21.00 2.77
CA ASP A 126 -5.58 21.41 3.36
C ASP A 126 -4.51 20.31 3.21
N VAL A 127 -4.88 19.06 3.45
CA VAL A 127 -3.97 17.90 3.35
C VAL A 127 -3.62 17.61 1.90
N LEU A 128 -4.60 17.68 1.00
CA LEU A 128 -4.42 17.39 -0.42
C LEU A 128 -3.57 18.47 -1.10
N GLU A 129 -3.83 19.74 -0.82
CA GLU A 129 -3.06 20.88 -1.37
C GLU A 129 -1.61 20.89 -0.86
N ALA A 130 -1.37 20.48 0.39
CA ALA A 130 -0.01 20.35 0.92
C ALA A 130 0.84 19.33 0.12
N GLU A 131 0.20 18.32 -0.46
CA GLU A 131 0.83 17.33 -1.35
C GLU A 131 0.73 17.71 -2.84
N GLY A 132 0.25 18.91 -3.15
CA GLY A 132 0.11 19.46 -4.50
C GLY A 132 -0.98 18.77 -5.33
N LEU A 133 -2.05 18.29 -4.67
CA LEU A 133 -3.19 17.64 -5.31
C LEU A 133 -4.38 18.61 -5.37
N SER A 134 -4.97 18.76 -6.54
CA SER A 134 -6.23 19.46 -6.81
C SER A 134 -7.38 18.47 -6.95
N ALA A 135 -8.61 18.96 -7.02
CA ALA A 135 -9.78 18.13 -7.29
C ALA A 135 -9.64 17.32 -8.62
N ASP A 136 -9.11 17.94 -9.67
CA ASP A 136 -8.85 17.24 -10.93
C ASP A 136 -7.76 16.18 -10.79
N SER A 137 -6.74 16.44 -9.95
CA SER A 137 -5.69 15.46 -9.65
C SER A 137 -6.24 14.20 -9.00
N LEU A 138 -7.29 14.28 -8.15
CA LEU A 138 -7.94 13.10 -7.58
C LEU A 138 -8.59 12.23 -8.65
N VAL A 139 -9.22 12.86 -9.66
CA VAL A 139 -9.81 12.14 -10.80
C VAL A 139 -8.72 11.47 -11.65
N GLU A 140 -7.60 12.14 -11.87
CA GLU A 140 -6.45 11.55 -12.58
C GLU A 140 -5.85 10.37 -11.78
N LEU A 141 -5.74 10.50 -10.46
CA LEU A 141 -5.22 9.45 -9.58
C LEU A 141 -6.12 8.22 -9.57
N ILE A 142 -7.45 8.37 -9.48
CA ILE A 142 -8.36 7.21 -9.50
C ILE A 142 -8.33 6.53 -10.88
N ASN A 143 -8.20 7.26 -11.99
CA ASN A 143 -7.99 6.68 -13.30
C ASN A 143 -6.64 5.94 -13.39
N ARG A 144 -5.60 6.47 -12.76
CA ARG A 144 -4.33 5.77 -12.63
C ARG A 144 -4.44 4.53 -11.76
N ALA A 145 -5.23 4.57 -10.68
CA ALA A 145 -5.57 3.39 -9.88
C ALA A 145 -6.20 2.28 -10.74
N CYS A 146 -7.08 2.64 -11.69
CA CYS A 146 -7.61 1.67 -12.65
C CYS A 146 -6.51 1.07 -13.53
N THR A 147 -5.58 1.88 -14.02
CA THR A 147 -4.45 1.40 -14.85
C THR A 147 -3.57 0.42 -14.08
N LEU A 148 -3.35 0.67 -12.79
CA LEU A 148 -2.52 -0.15 -11.91
C LEU A 148 -3.27 -1.33 -11.26
N GLY A 149 -4.58 -1.48 -11.52
CA GLY A 149 -5.38 -2.58 -11.00
C GLY A 149 -5.82 -2.41 -9.54
N PHE A 150 -5.88 -1.18 -9.03
CA PHE A 150 -6.44 -0.86 -7.70
C PHE A 150 -7.92 -0.47 -7.76
N ALA A 151 -8.41 -0.10 -8.92
CA ALA A 151 -9.80 0.23 -9.16
C ALA A 151 -10.24 -0.25 -10.55
N ILE A 152 -11.54 -0.20 -10.81
CA ILE A 152 -12.14 -0.44 -12.11
C ILE A 152 -13.12 0.69 -12.42
N ALA A 153 -13.08 1.19 -13.67
CA ALA A 153 -14.05 2.16 -14.14
C ALA A 153 -15.38 1.48 -14.46
N GLU A 154 -16.46 2.09 -14.01
CA GLU A 154 -17.85 1.68 -14.26
C GLU A 154 -18.64 2.84 -14.90
N PRO A 155 -19.82 2.59 -15.49
CA PRO A 155 -20.60 3.66 -16.14
C PRO A 155 -20.94 4.85 -15.23
N ALA A 156 -21.07 4.61 -13.92
CA ALA A 156 -21.43 5.61 -12.93
C ALA A 156 -20.23 6.10 -12.07
N GLY A 157 -18.98 5.75 -12.42
CA GLY A 157 -17.80 6.15 -11.67
C GLY A 157 -16.75 5.06 -11.56
N TRP A 158 -16.28 4.78 -10.35
CA TRP A 158 -15.22 3.82 -10.07
C TRP A 158 -15.58 2.92 -8.89
N ARG A 159 -15.00 1.73 -8.87
CA ARG A 159 -15.07 0.79 -7.77
C ARG A 159 -13.68 0.30 -7.42
N LEU A 160 -13.35 0.24 -6.13
CA LEU A 160 -12.07 -0.25 -5.66
C LEU A 160 -11.96 -1.77 -5.82
N LEU A 161 -10.74 -2.24 -6.02
CA LEU A 161 -10.41 -3.66 -6.18
C LEU A 161 -9.61 -4.17 -4.97
N PRO A 162 -9.60 -5.48 -4.70
CA PRO A 162 -8.89 -6.07 -3.55
C PRO A 162 -7.43 -5.68 -3.41
N ALA A 163 -6.73 -5.36 -4.50
CA ALA A 163 -5.34 -4.91 -4.47
C ALA A 163 -5.09 -3.66 -3.58
N VAL A 164 -6.14 -2.85 -3.30
CA VAL A 164 -6.06 -1.71 -2.35
C VAL A 164 -5.65 -2.16 -0.96
N CYS A 165 -5.91 -3.41 -0.58
CA CYS A 165 -5.47 -3.98 0.69
C CYS A 165 -3.96 -3.85 0.92
N ARG A 166 -3.12 -3.78 -0.11
CA ARG A 166 -1.69 -3.51 0.05
C ARG A 166 -1.40 -2.17 0.74
N TYR A 167 -2.22 -1.16 0.47
CA TYR A 167 -2.10 0.14 1.15
C TYR A 167 -2.68 0.08 2.55
N LEU A 168 -3.81 -0.62 2.75
CA LEU A 168 -4.42 -0.77 4.06
C LEU A 168 -3.50 -1.51 5.03
N ASP A 169 -2.92 -2.63 4.61
CA ASP A 169 -1.95 -3.40 5.40
C ASP A 169 -0.73 -2.52 5.79
N HIS A 170 -0.29 -1.64 4.89
CA HIS A 170 0.80 -0.71 5.18
C HIS A 170 0.39 0.37 6.18
N PHE A 171 -0.84 0.90 6.08
CA PHE A 171 -1.36 1.86 7.06
C PHE A 171 -1.53 1.24 8.45
N GLU A 172 -2.01 0.00 8.52
CA GLU A 172 -2.11 -0.74 9.79
C GLU A 172 -0.73 -0.92 10.42
N ALA A 173 0.27 -1.37 9.66
CA ALA A 173 1.63 -1.55 10.15
C ALA A 173 2.25 -0.23 10.65
N LEU A 174 2.00 0.90 9.97
CA LEU A 174 2.48 2.22 10.42
C LEU A 174 1.78 2.67 11.71
N ALA A 175 0.48 2.42 11.84
CA ALA A 175 -0.30 2.77 13.03
C ALA A 175 0.15 1.93 14.25
N GLU A 176 0.42 0.65 14.05
CA GLU A 176 0.97 -0.24 15.09
C GLU A 176 2.36 0.24 15.55
N ALA A 177 3.27 0.53 14.61
CA ALA A 177 4.60 1.03 14.93
C ALA A 177 4.56 2.36 15.73
N ALA A 178 3.71 3.30 15.31
CA ALA A 178 3.54 4.57 16.03
C ALA A 178 2.95 4.38 17.44
N THR A 179 2.12 3.37 17.64
CA THR A 179 1.54 3.04 18.95
C THR A 179 2.58 2.42 19.87
N ASP A 180 3.47 1.58 19.34
CA ASP A 180 4.55 0.94 20.11
C ASP A 180 5.60 1.97 20.53
N GLU A 181 5.99 2.89 19.65
CA GLU A 181 6.90 4.00 20.00
C GLU A 181 6.30 4.90 21.09
N ALA A 182 5.00 5.17 21.07
CA ALA A 182 4.31 5.94 22.10
C ALA A 182 4.18 5.18 23.44
N ARG A 183 4.40 3.88 23.45
CA ARG A 183 4.25 3.00 24.62
C ARG A 183 5.58 2.69 25.32
N GLU A 184 6.72 3.01 24.69
CA GLU A 184 8.00 2.92 25.39
C GLU A 184 8.04 3.96 26.52
N PRO A 185 8.16 3.54 27.80
CA PRO A 185 8.26 4.48 28.89
C PRO A 185 9.57 5.24 28.77
N THR A 186 9.51 6.57 28.78
CA THR A 186 10.67 7.44 29.02
C THR A 186 11.12 7.25 30.47
N ASP A 187 11.70 6.10 30.77
CA ASP A 187 12.35 5.82 32.04
C ASP A 187 13.86 5.93 31.81
N ASP A 188 14.34 7.15 31.90
CA ASP A 188 15.72 7.49 32.28
C ASP A 188 15.87 9.02 32.33
N LEU A 189 15.21 9.66 33.30
CA LEU A 189 15.75 10.88 33.83
C LEU A 189 16.65 10.46 35.01
N PRO A 190 17.96 10.66 34.93
CA PRO A 190 18.80 10.47 36.11
C PRO A 190 18.34 11.47 37.18
N ALA A 191 17.98 10.95 38.35
CA ALA A 191 17.71 11.76 39.54
C ALA A 191 18.93 12.66 39.78
N GLU A 192 18.84 13.94 39.46
CA GLU A 192 19.76 14.93 39.94
C GLU A 192 19.67 14.90 41.46
N SER A 193 20.76 14.40 42.08
CA SER A 193 20.99 14.51 43.51
C SER A 193 21.05 16.00 43.85
N VAL A 194 19.97 16.50 44.45
CA VAL A 194 19.95 17.81 45.09
C VAL A 194 20.99 17.74 46.20
N HIS A 195 22.18 18.25 45.92
CA HIS A 195 23.21 18.55 46.93
C HIS A 195 22.78 19.82 47.68
N ASP A 196 22.33 19.63 48.93
CA ASP A 196 21.94 20.69 49.84
C ASP A 196 23.20 21.44 50.30
N PRO A 197 23.38 22.74 50.01
CA PRO A 197 24.54 23.50 50.42
C PRO A 197 24.25 24.24 51.75
N MET A 198 23.97 23.51 52.85
CA MET A 198 23.73 24.10 54.15
C MET A 198 24.32 23.26 55.27
N ASP A 199 25.68 23.09 55.26
CA ASP A 199 26.43 22.59 56.39
C ASP A 199 27.93 23.00 56.31
N ASP A 200 28.21 24.31 56.33
CA ASP A 200 29.54 24.84 56.63
C ASP A 200 29.42 26.26 57.22
N LEU A 201 28.88 26.34 58.44
CA LEU A 201 29.07 27.44 59.33
C LEU A 201 29.19 26.85 60.76
N ASP A 202 30.38 26.60 61.17
CA ASP A 202 30.79 26.92 62.55
C ASP A 202 32.23 26.46 62.81
N ASP A 203 32.91 27.38 63.49
CA ASP A 203 34.15 27.24 64.26
C ASP A 203 35.43 27.75 63.60
N GLU A 204 35.58 29.07 63.70
CA GLU A 204 36.88 29.65 64.11
C GLU A 204 36.66 30.75 65.12
N GLU A 205 36.72 30.39 66.40
CA GLU A 205 37.15 31.25 67.45
C GLU A 205 38.35 30.62 68.19
N THR A 206 39.33 31.43 68.43
CA THR A 206 40.35 31.40 69.47
C THR A 206 41.82 31.15 69.06
N CYS A 207 42.58 32.10 68.91
CA CYS A 207 43.67 32.73 69.77
C CYS A 207 44.55 33.58 68.90
#